data_0e4cd94846193a730db7dccfbf7e7151
#
_entry.id   0e4cd94846193a730db7dccfbf7e7151
#
_cell.length_a   1.000
_cell.length_b   1.000
_cell.length_c   1.000
_cell.angle_alpha   90.00
_cell.angle_beta   90.00
_cell.angle_gamma   90.00
#
_symmetry.space_group_name_H-M   'P 1'
#
loop_
_entity.id
_entity.type
_entity.pdbx_description
1 polymer ?
#
loop_
_entity_poly.entity_id
_entity_poly.type
_entity_poly.pdbx_seq_one_letter_code
_entity_poly.pdbx_strand_id
1 'polypeptide(L)'
;IGVRLVGSEMCIRDREGIDLKTLKKLKPAFNKDGTVTAGNASGINDGAAAVTLMSNEEAEKKGIEKLVSIKSWASCGVDPALMGTGPIPSSKKALDIAGWSIKDVDLFEINEAFAAQSIAVLKTLSVPEEKVNVNGGAIALGHPIGASGTRILVTLIHEMIRRDVKKGLATLCIGGGMGIAMCVER
;
A
#
# COMPACT_ATOMS: atom_id res chain seq x y z
N ILE A 1 12.29 -12.09 5.78
CA ILE A 1 11.63 -12.66 4.59
C ILE A 1 12.43 -12.22 3.38
N GLY A 2 13.10 -13.18 2.70
CA GLY A 2 13.89 -12.86 1.52
C GLY A 2 13.02 -12.35 0.37
N VAL A 3 13.58 -11.45 -0.43
CA VAL A 3 12.93 -10.84 -1.62
C VAL A 3 12.29 -11.90 -2.55
N ARG A 4 12.82 -13.11 -2.56
CA ARG A 4 12.29 -14.24 -3.33
C ARG A 4 10.92 -14.76 -2.88
N LEU A 5 10.60 -14.68 -1.58
CA LEU A 5 9.33 -15.15 -1.07
C LEU A 5 8.18 -14.18 -1.34
N VAL A 6 8.49 -12.89 -1.45
CA VAL A 6 7.48 -11.83 -1.54
C VAL A 6 7.08 -11.53 -2.99
N GLY A 7 8.00 -11.59 -3.94
CA GLY A 7 7.74 -11.16 -5.32
C GLY A 7 7.37 -12.29 -6.29
N SER A 8 8.09 -13.41 -6.24
CA SER A 8 7.93 -14.45 -7.26
C SER A 8 7.16 -15.68 -6.78
N GLU A 9 7.54 -16.25 -5.64
CA GLU A 9 6.95 -17.52 -5.23
C GLU A 9 5.53 -17.38 -4.66
N MET A 10 5.23 -16.31 -3.92
CA MET A 10 3.87 -16.10 -3.45
C MET A 10 2.93 -15.72 -4.59
N CYS A 11 3.37 -14.88 -5.53
CA CYS A 11 2.60 -14.59 -6.73
C CYS A 11 2.36 -15.84 -7.57
N ILE A 12 3.37 -16.68 -7.74
CA ILE A 12 3.26 -17.96 -8.45
C ILE A 12 2.30 -18.90 -7.72
N ARG A 13 2.44 -19.05 -6.41
CA ARG A 13 1.57 -19.90 -5.61
C ARG A 13 0.10 -19.49 -5.68
N ASP A 14 -0.17 -18.19 -5.59
CA ASP A 14 -1.55 -17.69 -5.58
C ASP A 14 -2.15 -17.56 -6.98
N ARG A 15 -1.30 -17.43 -7.99
CA ARG A 15 -1.71 -17.13 -9.37
C ARG A 15 -0.93 -17.97 -10.39
N GLU A 16 -0.55 -19.20 -10.04
CA GLU A 16 0.19 -20.09 -10.95
C GLU A 16 -0.55 -20.29 -12.27
N GLY A 17 0.19 -20.25 -13.38
CA GLY A 17 -0.36 -20.43 -14.72
C GLY A 17 -1.20 -19.27 -15.23
N ILE A 18 -1.17 -18.10 -14.58
CA ILE A 18 -1.93 -16.94 -15.03
C ILE A 18 -1.27 -16.27 -16.24
N ASP A 19 -2.06 -16.05 -17.27
CA ASP A 19 -1.73 -15.25 -18.43
C ASP A 19 -2.91 -14.33 -18.81
N LEU A 20 -2.70 -13.42 -19.75
CA LEU A 20 -3.76 -12.52 -20.20
C LEU A 20 -4.97 -13.26 -20.81
N LYS A 21 -4.77 -14.43 -21.40
CA LYS A 21 -5.87 -15.23 -21.96
C LYS A 21 -6.72 -15.84 -20.85
N THR A 22 -6.08 -16.30 -19.79
CA THR A 22 -6.76 -16.86 -18.60
C THR A 22 -7.51 -15.77 -17.86
N LEU A 23 -6.89 -14.60 -17.63
CA LEU A 23 -7.53 -13.44 -16.98
C LEU A 23 -8.78 -12.99 -17.72
N LYS A 24 -8.75 -12.93 -19.06
CA LYS A 24 -9.90 -12.54 -19.89
C LYS A 24 -11.10 -13.50 -19.81
N LYS A 25 -10.90 -14.73 -19.36
CA LYS A 25 -11.98 -15.72 -19.20
C LYS A 25 -12.68 -15.62 -17.86
N LEU A 26 -12.10 -14.91 -16.91
CA LEU A 26 -12.69 -14.75 -15.58
C LEU A 26 -13.94 -13.87 -15.64
N LYS A 27 -14.98 -14.32 -14.93
CA LYS A 27 -16.23 -13.55 -14.83
C LYS A 27 -16.06 -12.38 -13.87
N PRO A 28 -16.67 -11.22 -14.16
CA PRO A 28 -16.76 -10.11 -13.21
C PRO A 28 -17.40 -10.56 -11.90
N ALA A 29 -16.85 -10.06 -10.78
CA ALA A 29 -17.27 -10.49 -9.44
C ALA A 29 -18.48 -9.70 -8.91
N PHE A 30 -18.67 -8.45 -9.35
CA PHE A 30 -19.70 -7.56 -8.78
C PHE A 30 -20.76 -7.14 -9.81
N ASN A 31 -20.36 -6.59 -10.93
CA ASN A 31 -21.25 -6.14 -12.00
C ASN A 31 -20.99 -6.97 -13.25
N LYS A 32 -22.03 -7.42 -13.96
CA LYS A 32 -21.91 -8.23 -15.18
C LYS A 32 -21.00 -7.61 -16.25
N ASP A 33 -21.03 -6.29 -16.37
CA ASP A 33 -20.23 -5.50 -17.31
C ASP A 33 -18.99 -4.89 -16.65
N GLY A 34 -18.66 -5.31 -15.42
CA GLY A 34 -17.53 -4.82 -14.66
C GLY A 34 -16.22 -5.45 -15.05
N THR A 35 -15.12 -4.86 -14.58
CA THR A 35 -13.75 -5.30 -14.86
C THR A 35 -13.07 -6.00 -13.69
N VAL A 36 -13.68 -5.98 -12.49
CA VAL A 36 -13.11 -6.60 -11.28
C VAL A 36 -13.45 -8.09 -11.28
N THR A 37 -12.44 -8.92 -11.25
CA THR A 37 -12.54 -10.40 -11.24
C THR A 37 -11.68 -10.97 -10.10
N ALA A 38 -11.83 -12.26 -9.84
CA ALA A 38 -10.96 -12.96 -8.88
C ALA A 38 -9.46 -12.90 -9.23
N GLY A 39 -9.11 -12.63 -10.49
CA GLY A 39 -7.71 -12.53 -10.94
C GLY A 39 -7.06 -11.16 -10.72
N ASN A 40 -7.84 -10.11 -10.48
CA ASN A 40 -7.35 -8.74 -10.31
C ASN A 40 -7.90 -8.06 -9.04
N ALA A 41 -8.31 -8.85 -8.08
CA ALA A 41 -8.70 -8.44 -6.74
C ALA A 41 -7.82 -9.13 -5.70
N SER A 42 -7.60 -8.49 -4.56
CA SER A 42 -6.92 -9.11 -3.42
C SER A 42 -7.77 -10.23 -2.81
N GLY A 43 -7.12 -11.24 -2.27
CA GLY A 43 -7.77 -12.23 -1.41
C GLY A 43 -8.09 -11.64 -0.04
N ILE A 44 -9.11 -12.16 0.63
CA ILE A 44 -9.37 -11.91 2.05
C ILE A 44 -8.55 -12.96 2.81
N ASN A 45 -7.60 -12.49 3.63
CA ASN A 45 -6.60 -13.34 4.26
C ASN A 45 -6.48 -13.02 5.75
N ASP A 46 -5.97 -13.99 6.50
CA ASP A 46 -5.50 -13.78 7.86
C ASP A 46 -4.08 -13.20 7.82
N GLY A 47 -3.76 -12.37 8.81
CA GLY A 47 -2.43 -11.80 8.93
C GLY A 47 -2.31 -10.92 10.17
N ALA A 48 -1.08 -10.74 10.61
CA ALA A 48 -0.74 -9.85 11.71
C ALA A 48 0.52 -9.06 11.40
N ALA A 49 0.59 -7.84 11.89
CA ALA A 49 1.78 -7.01 11.84
C ALA A 49 1.82 -6.11 13.08
N ALA A 50 3.01 -5.79 13.54
CA ALA A 50 3.20 -4.93 14.71
C ALA A 50 4.35 -3.95 14.48
N VAL A 51 4.20 -2.74 15.03
CA VAL A 51 5.26 -1.73 15.12
C VAL A 51 5.28 -1.18 16.54
N THR A 52 6.48 -0.83 17.03
CA THR A 52 6.63 -0.10 18.29
C THR A 52 6.72 1.38 17.98
N LEU A 53 5.86 2.16 18.63
CA LEU A 53 5.84 3.63 18.52
C LEU A 53 6.28 4.26 19.83
N MET A 54 7.09 5.31 19.73
CA MET A 54 7.46 6.14 20.88
C MET A 54 7.81 7.55 20.41
N SER A 55 7.88 8.51 21.34
CA SER A 55 8.39 9.83 21.01
C SER A 55 9.88 9.80 20.70
N ASN A 56 10.37 10.77 19.92
CA ASN A 56 11.81 10.91 19.66
C ASN A 56 12.60 11.05 20.97
N GLU A 57 12.09 11.86 21.90
CA GLU A 57 12.69 12.07 23.20
C GLU A 57 12.86 10.76 23.99
N GLU A 58 11.83 9.91 24.00
CA GLU A 58 11.89 8.63 24.72
C GLU A 58 12.84 7.63 24.04
N ALA A 59 12.89 7.63 22.70
CA ALA A 59 13.83 6.80 21.96
C ALA A 59 15.29 7.20 22.27
N GLU A 60 15.59 8.49 22.25
CA GLU A 60 16.92 9.02 22.60
C GLU A 60 17.30 8.68 24.04
N LYS A 61 16.40 8.91 25.01
CA LYS A 61 16.61 8.59 26.42
C LYS A 61 16.90 7.11 26.65
N LYS A 62 16.30 6.22 25.87
CA LYS A 62 16.50 4.77 25.97
C LYS A 62 17.64 4.25 25.10
N GLY A 63 18.28 5.09 24.30
CA GLY A 63 19.30 4.66 23.34
C GLY A 63 18.76 3.74 22.25
N ILE A 64 17.48 3.88 21.90
CA ILE A 64 16.85 3.05 20.86
C ILE A 64 17.02 3.74 19.50
N GLU A 65 17.63 3.02 18.57
CA GLU A 65 17.73 3.47 17.19
C GLU A 65 16.35 3.42 16.52
N LYS A 66 15.89 4.56 16.02
CA LYS A 66 14.65 4.64 15.27
C LYS A 66 14.86 4.23 13.82
N LEU A 67 13.99 3.38 13.31
CA LEU A 67 13.99 2.96 11.90
C LEU A 67 13.55 4.10 10.99
N VAL A 68 12.47 4.79 11.36
CA VAL A 68 11.91 5.95 10.67
C VAL A 68 11.24 6.91 11.66
N SER A 69 11.02 8.15 11.24
CA SER A 69 10.14 9.11 11.92
C SER A 69 8.85 9.29 11.13
N ILE A 70 7.70 9.32 11.81
CA ILE A 70 6.43 9.69 11.19
C ILE A 70 6.43 11.20 10.98
N LYS A 71 6.37 11.64 9.72
CA LYS A 71 6.35 13.07 9.35
C LYS A 71 4.94 13.64 9.36
N SER A 72 4.00 12.86 8.85
CA SER A 72 2.60 13.24 8.78
C SER A 72 1.71 12.03 8.58
N TRP A 73 0.43 12.21 8.83
CA TRP A 73 -0.60 11.28 8.43
C TRP A 73 -1.92 12.04 8.21
N ALA A 74 -2.80 11.48 7.39
CA ALA A 74 -4.10 12.06 7.15
C ALA A 74 -5.11 10.98 6.78
N SER A 75 -6.35 11.15 7.25
CA SER A 75 -7.50 10.41 6.76
C SER A 75 -8.47 11.36 6.07
N CYS A 76 -9.16 10.86 5.04
CA CYS A 76 -10.16 11.59 4.28
C CYS A 76 -11.35 10.70 3.94
N GLY A 77 -12.53 11.31 3.88
CA GLY A 77 -13.72 10.68 3.33
C GLY A 77 -13.85 10.89 1.83
N VAL A 78 -14.48 9.95 1.17
CA VAL A 78 -14.92 10.02 -0.24
C VAL A 78 -16.32 9.44 -0.37
N ASP A 79 -16.96 9.61 -1.50
CA ASP A 79 -18.22 8.93 -1.79
C ASP A 79 -18.04 7.41 -1.58
N PRO A 80 -18.90 6.74 -0.78
CA PRO A 80 -18.86 5.29 -0.60
C PRO A 80 -18.85 4.49 -1.90
N ALA A 81 -19.55 4.96 -2.94
CA ALA A 81 -19.54 4.35 -4.26
C ALA A 81 -18.17 4.40 -4.95
N LEU A 82 -17.30 5.33 -4.52
CA LEU A 82 -15.94 5.51 -5.00
C LEU A 82 -14.89 5.18 -3.92
N MET A 83 -15.22 4.29 -3.01
CA MET A 83 -14.40 3.90 -1.84
C MET A 83 -12.92 3.73 -2.17
N GLY A 84 -12.61 3.07 -3.30
CA GLY A 84 -11.24 2.82 -3.73
C GLY A 84 -10.40 4.07 -4.01
N THR A 85 -11.03 5.25 -4.14
CA THR A 85 -10.33 6.52 -4.38
C THR A 85 -9.87 7.23 -3.09
N GLY A 86 -10.23 6.71 -1.92
CA GLY A 86 -9.83 7.25 -0.62
C GLY A 86 -8.33 7.58 -0.46
N PRO A 87 -7.41 6.75 -0.98
CA PRO A 87 -5.97 7.05 -0.98
C PRO A 87 -5.59 8.37 -1.66
N ILE A 88 -6.37 8.84 -2.62
CA ILE A 88 -6.06 10.06 -3.38
C ILE A 88 -6.08 11.30 -2.46
N PRO A 89 -7.21 11.68 -1.85
CA PRO A 89 -7.25 12.86 -0.98
C PRO A 89 -6.41 12.67 0.30
N SER A 90 -6.33 11.47 0.86
CA SER A 90 -5.54 11.23 2.07
C SER A 90 -4.04 11.38 1.81
N SER A 91 -3.52 10.87 0.68
CA SER A 91 -2.12 11.04 0.30
C SER A 91 -1.77 12.50 0.03
N LYS A 92 -2.62 13.22 -0.73
CA LYS A 92 -2.41 14.66 -0.96
C LYS A 92 -2.32 15.42 0.35
N LYS A 93 -3.27 15.21 1.25
CA LYS A 93 -3.30 15.89 2.56
C LYS A 93 -2.10 15.50 3.44
N ALA A 94 -1.68 14.24 3.47
CA ALA A 94 -0.51 13.81 4.22
C ALA A 94 0.77 14.45 3.66
N LEU A 95 0.93 14.50 2.34
CA LEU A 95 2.05 15.16 1.68
C LEU A 95 2.09 16.67 1.96
N ASP A 96 0.94 17.35 1.88
CA ASP A 96 0.84 18.78 2.20
C ASP A 96 1.28 19.06 3.64
N ILE A 97 0.85 18.24 4.61
CA ILE A 97 1.26 18.37 6.02
C ILE A 97 2.77 18.13 6.18
N ALA A 98 3.34 17.16 5.44
CA ALA A 98 4.77 16.90 5.45
C ALA A 98 5.61 17.97 4.73
N GLY A 99 4.98 18.84 3.96
CA GLY A 99 5.67 19.80 3.07
C GLY A 99 6.34 19.12 1.87
N TRP A 100 5.80 17.97 1.42
CA TRP A 100 6.34 17.18 0.32
C TRP A 100 5.43 17.18 -0.90
N SER A 101 6.03 17.00 -2.05
CA SER A 101 5.35 16.64 -3.29
C SER A 101 5.49 15.13 -3.58
N ILE A 102 4.72 14.61 -4.51
CA ILE A 102 4.85 13.21 -4.98
C ILE A 102 6.29 12.91 -5.47
N LYS A 103 6.95 13.90 -6.07
CA LYS A 103 8.31 13.73 -6.61
C LYS A 103 9.37 13.54 -5.53
N ASP A 104 9.11 14.05 -4.32
CA ASP A 104 10.02 13.95 -3.19
C ASP A 104 10.00 12.58 -2.52
N VAL A 105 8.99 11.76 -2.82
CA VAL A 105 8.82 10.42 -2.24
C VAL A 105 9.63 9.42 -3.05
N ASP A 106 10.43 8.63 -2.33
CA ASP A 106 11.30 7.61 -2.92
C ASP A 106 10.55 6.29 -3.16
N LEU A 107 9.71 5.88 -2.21
CA LEU A 107 8.97 4.62 -2.25
C LEU A 107 7.53 4.80 -1.78
N PHE A 108 6.63 4.04 -2.40
CA PHE A 108 5.22 3.99 -2.08
C PHE A 108 4.76 2.56 -1.79
N GLU A 109 4.00 2.40 -0.73
CA GLU A 109 3.18 1.22 -0.47
C GLU A 109 1.71 1.63 -0.58
N ILE A 110 1.06 1.26 -1.66
CA ILE A 110 -0.34 1.57 -1.97
C ILE A 110 -1.10 0.25 -1.98
N ASN A 111 -1.94 0.02 -0.96
CA ASN A 111 -2.62 -1.25 -0.82
C ASN A 111 -3.53 -1.56 -2.01
N GLU A 112 -3.35 -2.72 -2.59
CA GLU A 112 -4.06 -3.20 -3.78
C GLU A 112 -5.32 -3.97 -3.37
N ALA A 113 -6.36 -3.29 -2.90
CA ALA A 113 -7.65 -3.95 -2.70
C ALA A 113 -8.19 -4.53 -4.03
N PHE A 114 -8.04 -3.73 -5.10
CA PHE A 114 -8.40 -4.08 -6.48
C PHE A 114 -7.41 -3.45 -7.46
N ALA A 115 -7.07 -4.12 -8.55
CA ALA A 115 -6.18 -3.57 -9.58
C ALA A 115 -6.76 -2.28 -10.20
N ALA A 116 -8.05 -2.25 -10.49
CA ALA A 116 -8.72 -1.07 -11.04
C ALA A 116 -8.61 0.14 -10.09
N GLN A 117 -8.77 -0.07 -8.78
CA GLN A 117 -8.61 0.96 -7.76
C GLN A 117 -7.16 1.45 -7.72
N SER A 118 -6.19 0.55 -7.69
CA SER A 118 -4.76 0.91 -7.65
C SER A 118 -4.36 1.74 -8.88
N ILE A 119 -4.77 1.34 -10.07
CA ILE A 119 -4.53 2.09 -11.30
C ILE A 119 -5.14 3.50 -11.23
N ALA A 120 -6.36 3.63 -10.73
CA ALA A 120 -7.00 4.93 -10.58
C ALA A 120 -6.22 5.85 -9.63
N VAL A 121 -5.73 5.32 -8.51
CA VAL A 121 -4.91 6.06 -7.54
C VAL A 121 -3.58 6.48 -8.16
N LEU A 122 -2.84 5.55 -8.77
CA LEU A 122 -1.54 5.81 -9.40
C LEU A 122 -1.63 6.90 -10.47
N LYS A 123 -2.60 6.78 -11.38
CA LYS A 123 -2.81 7.76 -12.44
C LYS A 123 -3.18 9.14 -11.91
N THR A 124 -4.09 9.20 -10.94
CA THR A 124 -4.56 10.49 -10.39
C THR A 124 -3.48 11.21 -9.57
N LEU A 125 -2.64 10.47 -8.87
CA LEU A 125 -1.52 11.02 -8.11
C LEU A 125 -0.25 11.19 -8.96
N SER A 126 -0.24 10.65 -10.19
CA SER A 126 0.94 10.63 -11.07
C SER A 126 2.16 9.98 -10.39
N VAL A 127 1.93 8.86 -9.69
CA VAL A 127 2.99 8.11 -9.02
C VAL A 127 3.73 7.25 -10.03
N PRO A 128 5.08 7.27 -10.05
CA PRO A 128 5.88 6.38 -10.90
C PRO A 128 5.69 4.91 -10.48
N GLU A 129 5.31 4.04 -11.40
CA GLU A 129 4.99 2.63 -11.12
C GLU A 129 6.19 1.86 -10.53
N GLU A 130 7.41 2.19 -10.96
CA GLU A 130 8.65 1.56 -10.50
C GLU A 130 8.99 1.83 -9.02
N LYS A 131 8.30 2.80 -8.40
CA LYS A 131 8.44 3.13 -6.97
C LYS A 131 7.35 2.50 -6.10
N VAL A 132 6.37 1.81 -6.69
CA VAL A 132 5.18 1.34 -5.98
C VAL A 132 5.24 -0.15 -5.71
N ASN A 133 4.93 -0.55 -4.47
CA ASN A 133 4.76 -1.96 -4.08
C ASN A 133 5.89 -2.86 -4.62
N VAL A 134 7.12 -2.37 -4.52
CA VAL A 134 8.29 -2.98 -5.16
C VAL A 134 8.62 -4.39 -4.68
N ASN A 135 7.98 -4.83 -3.62
CA ASN A 135 8.06 -6.19 -3.08
C ASN A 135 6.77 -6.99 -3.31
N GLY A 136 5.90 -6.52 -4.20
CA GLY A 136 4.58 -7.09 -4.43
C GLY A 136 3.50 -6.44 -3.58
N GLY A 137 2.26 -6.47 -4.08
CA GLY A 137 1.09 -5.88 -3.45
C GLY A 137 0.05 -6.92 -3.01
N ALA A 138 -1.06 -6.46 -2.47
CA ALA A 138 -2.09 -7.29 -1.85
C ALA A 138 -2.77 -8.28 -2.82
N ILE A 139 -2.78 -8.02 -4.12
CA ILE A 139 -3.33 -8.96 -5.11
C ILE A 139 -2.57 -10.27 -5.09
N ALA A 140 -1.25 -10.21 -4.91
CA ALA A 140 -0.38 -11.38 -4.82
C ALA A 140 -0.23 -11.90 -3.38
N LEU A 141 -0.02 -10.99 -2.42
CA LEU A 141 0.32 -11.31 -1.04
C LEU A 141 -0.90 -11.62 -0.16
N GLY A 142 -2.07 -11.06 -0.52
CA GLY A 142 -3.26 -11.09 0.30
C GLY A 142 -3.53 -9.78 1.03
N HIS A 143 -4.78 -9.63 1.48
CA HIS A 143 -5.25 -8.44 2.17
C HIS A 143 -5.85 -8.79 3.54
N PRO A 144 -5.02 -8.97 4.57
CA PRO A 144 -5.50 -9.14 5.94
C PRO A 144 -6.04 -7.79 6.44
N ILE A 145 -7.34 -7.55 6.26
CA ILE A 145 -7.98 -6.23 6.39
C ILE A 145 -7.59 -5.52 7.68
N GLY A 146 -7.63 -6.22 8.81
CA GLY A 146 -7.27 -5.65 10.12
C GLY A 146 -5.78 -5.36 10.31
N ALA A 147 -4.90 -5.95 9.50
CA ALA A 147 -3.45 -5.80 9.62
C ALA A 147 -2.81 -5.03 8.46
N SER A 148 -3.53 -4.84 7.34
CA SER A 148 -2.94 -4.31 6.10
C SER A 148 -2.25 -2.97 6.25
N GLY A 149 -2.78 -2.04 7.06
CA GLY A 149 -2.14 -0.75 7.29
C GLY A 149 -0.73 -0.91 7.88
N THR A 150 -0.60 -1.70 8.95
CA THR A 150 0.69 -1.98 9.57
C THR A 150 1.57 -2.83 8.66
N ARG A 151 1.00 -3.81 7.93
CA ARG A 151 1.75 -4.66 7.00
C ARG A 151 2.44 -3.83 5.92
N ILE A 152 1.73 -2.93 5.22
CA ILE A 152 2.33 -2.08 4.18
C ILE A 152 3.38 -1.13 4.77
N LEU A 153 3.15 -0.58 5.96
CA LEU A 153 4.11 0.28 6.63
C LEU A 153 5.40 -0.47 6.97
N VAL A 154 5.32 -1.68 7.50
CA VAL A 154 6.48 -2.53 7.79
C VAL A 154 7.25 -2.85 6.50
N THR A 155 6.56 -3.23 5.43
CA THR A 155 7.19 -3.47 4.12
C THR A 155 7.92 -2.23 3.62
N LEU A 156 7.27 -1.06 3.68
CA LEU A 156 7.86 0.22 3.27
C LEU A 156 9.14 0.54 4.04
N ILE A 157 9.09 0.47 5.37
CA ILE A 157 10.23 0.79 6.24
C ILE A 157 11.45 -0.10 5.93
N HIS A 158 11.25 -1.41 5.86
CA HIS A 158 12.34 -2.34 5.56
C HIS A 158 12.90 -2.15 4.15
N GLU A 159 12.06 -1.81 3.18
CA GLU A 159 12.53 -1.53 1.83
C GLU A 159 13.27 -0.20 1.74
N MET A 160 12.84 0.82 2.47
CA MET A 160 13.57 2.08 2.61
C MET A 160 14.97 1.86 3.20
N ILE A 161 15.09 1.00 4.21
CA ILE A 161 16.37 0.63 4.81
C ILE A 161 17.25 -0.10 3.79
N ARG A 162 16.68 -1.10 3.10
CA ARG A 162 17.41 -1.92 2.12
C ARG A 162 17.97 -1.12 0.95
N ARG A 163 17.22 -0.12 0.49
CA ARG A 163 17.63 0.76 -0.65
C ARG A 163 18.36 2.02 -0.23
N ASP A 164 18.49 2.26 1.07
CA ASP A 164 19.05 3.50 1.65
C ASP A 164 18.36 4.77 1.14
N VAL A 165 17.03 4.72 1.00
CA VAL A 165 16.21 5.87 0.62
C VAL A 165 15.57 6.52 1.83
N LYS A 166 15.13 7.79 1.69
CA LYS A 166 14.79 8.64 2.83
C LYS A 166 13.30 8.85 3.06
N LYS A 167 12.49 8.94 2.01
CA LYS A 167 11.08 9.35 2.10
C LYS A 167 10.15 8.27 1.58
N GLY A 168 9.20 7.86 2.40
CA GLY A 168 8.21 6.86 2.05
C GLY A 168 6.79 7.29 2.35
N LEU A 169 5.83 6.78 1.56
CA LEU A 169 4.41 6.99 1.76
C LEU A 169 3.68 5.65 1.72
N ALA A 170 2.93 5.34 2.77
CA ALA A 170 2.00 4.22 2.83
C ALA A 170 0.56 4.72 2.80
N THR A 171 -0.31 4.10 1.98
CA THR A 171 -1.72 4.49 1.90
C THR A 171 -2.64 3.32 1.56
N LEU A 172 -3.87 3.38 2.01
CA LEU A 172 -4.90 2.39 1.70
C LEU A 172 -6.30 3.01 1.72
N CYS A 173 -7.21 2.40 0.96
CA CYS A 173 -8.64 2.68 1.05
C CYS A 173 -9.25 1.92 2.22
N ILE A 174 -10.36 2.42 2.72
CA ILE A 174 -11.10 1.86 3.86
C ILE A 174 -12.57 1.78 3.48
N GLY A 175 -13.20 0.66 3.82
CA GLY A 175 -14.63 0.45 3.60
C GLY A 175 -15.49 1.57 4.16
N GLY A 176 -16.59 1.89 3.47
CA GLY A 176 -17.46 3.02 3.82
C GLY A 176 -17.10 4.35 3.15
N GLY A 177 -16.08 4.38 2.30
CA GLY A 177 -15.66 5.58 1.56
C GLY A 177 -14.65 6.42 2.33
N MET A 178 -13.55 5.80 2.75
CA MET A 178 -12.47 6.47 3.45
C MET A 178 -11.10 6.07 2.88
N GLY A 179 -10.10 6.87 3.21
CA GLY A 179 -8.70 6.55 2.97
C GLY A 179 -7.81 7.08 4.08
N ILE A 180 -6.65 6.48 4.25
CA ILE A 180 -5.61 6.94 5.15
C ILE A 180 -4.27 6.90 4.44
N ALA A 181 -3.41 7.86 4.75
CA ALA A 181 -2.03 7.90 4.28
C ALA A 181 -1.08 8.33 5.40
N MET A 182 0.15 7.82 5.36
CA MET A 182 1.21 8.16 6.30
C MET A 182 2.52 8.40 5.54
N CYS A 183 3.18 9.51 5.83
CA CYS A 183 4.52 9.84 5.35
C CYS A 183 5.55 9.53 6.43
N VAL A 184 6.60 8.81 6.08
CA VAL A 184 7.71 8.44 6.98
C VAL A 184 9.05 8.84 6.39
N GLU A 185 10.00 9.19 7.24
CA GLU A 185 11.34 9.66 6.88
C GLU A 185 12.42 8.97 7.71
N ARG A 186 13.53 8.60 7.03
CA ARG A 186 14.75 8.08 7.65
C ARG A 186 15.79 9.17 7.85
#